data_aa2e36a0817068cb70a91d4586a0fcf0
#
_entry.id   aa2e36a0817068cb70a91d4586a0fcf0
#
_cell.length_a   1.000
_cell.length_b   1.000
_cell.length_c   1.000
_cell.angle_alpha   90.00
_cell.angle_beta   90.00
_cell.angle_gamma   90.00
#
_symmetry.space_group_name_H-M   'P 1'
#
loop_
_entity.id
_entity.type
_entity.pdbx_description
1 polymer ?
#
loop_
_entity_poly.entity_id
_entity_poly.type
_entity_poly.pdbx_seq_one_letter_code
_entity_poly.pdbx_strand_id
1 'polypeptide(L)'
;MYSYIFSVFEIIWEHQIIRFLLIFLALFYFYLFFKRVSTSLKSGGSMFDPFHIAKGRLYIHAIILFRKRIVPLAEIRQIDIDYIRGRRMNGDRYHLYFTRKDGKSFTFHFGKSKRNEELVKNLANVAKKCHIKIHHY
;
A
#
# COMPACT_ATOMS: atom_id res chain seq x y z
N MET A 1 -25.75 17.13 23.52
CA MET A 1 -24.73 16.43 22.69
C MET A 1 -23.64 17.38 22.20
N TYR A 2 -24.00 18.48 21.56
CA TYR A 2 -23.02 19.46 21.05
C TYR A 2 -22.19 20.12 22.16
N SER A 3 -22.76 20.43 23.32
CA SER A 3 -22.05 21.03 24.47
C SER A 3 -20.98 20.11 25.05
N TYR A 4 -21.20 18.78 24.99
CA TYR A 4 -20.23 17.79 25.46
C TYR A 4 -19.01 17.71 24.56
N ILE A 5 -19.22 17.76 23.25
CA ILE A 5 -18.16 17.75 22.25
C ILE A 5 -17.31 19.01 22.37
N PHE A 6 -17.93 20.17 22.57
CA PHE A 6 -17.21 21.43 22.76
C PHE A 6 -16.35 21.43 24.03
N SER A 7 -16.90 20.93 25.16
CA SER A 7 -16.12 20.87 26.40
C SER A 7 -14.92 19.90 26.32
N VAL A 8 -15.09 18.78 25.66
CA VAL A 8 -13.95 17.85 25.40
C VAL A 8 -12.91 18.51 24.51
N PHE A 9 -13.34 19.28 23.52
CA PHE A 9 -12.43 20.01 22.63
C PHE A 9 -11.65 21.09 23.37
N GLU A 10 -12.28 21.84 24.28
CA GLU A 10 -11.62 22.82 25.13
C GLU A 10 -10.58 22.17 26.06
N ILE A 11 -10.91 21.06 26.71
CA ILE A 11 -9.98 20.33 27.57
C ILE A 11 -8.75 19.83 26.79
N ILE A 12 -8.97 19.27 25.58
CA ILE A 12 -7.88 18.82 24.71
C ILE A 12 -7.00 19.99 24.29
N TRP A 13 -7.62 21.15 24.00
CA TRP A 13 -6.92 22.33 23.52
C TRP A 13 -6.12 23.06 24.60
N GLU A 14 -6.54 22.97 25.85
CA GLU A 14 -5.80 23.51 27.00
C GLU A 14 -4.54 22.71 27.35
N HIS A 15 -4.51 21.40 27.07
CA HIS A 15 -3.34 20.57 27.31
C HIS A 15 -2.33 20.69 26.18
N GLN A 16 -1.26 21.43 26.44
CA GLN A 16 -0.20 21.71 25.48
C GLN A 16 0.41 20.43 24.84
N ILE A 17 0.59 19.39 25.64
CA ILE A 17 1.15 18.09 25.19
C ILE A 17 0.21 17.40 24.20
N ILE A 18 -1.09 17.35 24.51
CA ILE A 18 -2.10 16.71 23.65
C ILE A 18 -2.23 17.48 22.33
N ARG A 19 -2.19 18.80 22.38
CA ARG A 19 -2.22 19.66 21.20
C ARG A 19 -1.03 19.41 20.28
N PHE A 20 0.19 19.33 20.81
CA PHE A 20 1.39 18.99 20.04
C PHE A 20 1.31 17.58 19.43
N LEU A 21 0.81 16.61 20.19
CA LEU A 21 0.63 15.24 19.70
C LEU A 21 -0.35 15.18 18.53
N LEU A 22 -1.48 15.88 18.63
CA LEU A 22 -2.48 15.93 17.55
C LEU A 22 -1.94 16.60 16.28
N ILE A 23 -1.22 17.71 16.44
CA ILE A 23 -0.57 18.40 15.31
C ILE A 23 0.47 17.47 14.66
N PHE A 24 1.28 16.79 15.45
CA PHE A 24 2.27 15.84 14.94
C PHE A 24 1.62 14.69 14.17
N LEU A 25 0.55 14.10 14.71
CA LEU A 25 -0.23 13.05 14.04
C LEU A 25 -0.83 13.55 12.72
N ALA A 26 -1.42 14.75 12.71
CA ALA A 26 -2.00 15.33 11.51
C ALA A 26 -0.93 15.55 10.43
N LEU A 27 0.22 16.09 10.78
CA LEU A 27 1.35 16.28 9.86
C LEU A 27 1.90 14.95 9.34
N PHE A 28 1.99 13.94 10.20
CA PHE A 28 2.44 12.60 9.83
C PHE A 28 1.49 11.94 8.82
N TYR A 29 0.18 11.98 9.07
CA TYR A 29 -0.82 11.47 8.12
C TYR A 29 -0.82 12.24 6.81
N PHE A 30 -0.68 13.56 6.86
CA PHE A 30 -0.58 14.39 5.67
C PHE A 30 0.65 14.05 4.83
N TYR A 31 1.79 13.81 5.47
CA TYR A 31 3.01 13.36 4.81
C TYR A 31 2.85 12.00 4.12
N LEU A 32 2.23 11.03 4.79
CA LEU A 32 1.95 9.72 4.21
C LEU A 32 1.00 9.82 3.00
N PHE A 33 -0.04 10.63 3.14
CA PHE A 33 -0.99 10.87 2.05
C PHE A 33 -0.29 11.53 0.85
N PHE A 34 0.52 12.54 1.09
CA PHE A 34 1.28 13.21 0.04
C PHE A 34 2.23 12.26 -0.68
N LYS A 35 2.92 11.40 0.06
CA LYS A 35 3.77 10.34 -0.55
C LYS A 35 2.97 9.40 -1.43
N ARG A 36 1.78 8.98 -0.98
CA ARG A 36 0.92 8.11 -1.78
C ARG A 36 0.46 8.78 -3.07
N VAL A 37 0.00 10.01 -2.99
CA VAL A 37 -0.40 10.80 -4.16
C VAL A 37 0.77 10.99 -5.13
N SER A 38 1.93 11.36 -4.63
CA SER A 38 3.12 11.54 -5.45
C SER A 38 3.53 10.25 -6.18
N THR A 39 3.47 9.10 -5.48
CA THR A 39 3.77 7.81 -6.12
C THR A 39 2.72 7.45 -7.17
N SER A 40 1.46 7.69 -6.90
CA SER A 40 0.37 7.45 -7.84
C SER A 40 0.50 8.31 -9.11
N LEU A 41 0.82 9.59 -8.95
CA LEU A 41 1.05 10.49 -10.09
C LEU A 41 2.25 10.04 -10.94
N LYS A 42 3.33 9.62 -10.32
CA LYS A 42 4.51 9.09 -11.02
C LYS A 42 4.23 7.79 -11.76
N SER A 43 3.36 6.95 -11.21
CA SER A 43 3.00 5.68 -11.82
C SER A 43 2.04 5.83 -13.01
N GLY A 44 1.30 6.93 -13.09
CA GLY A 44 0.20 7.11 -14.04
C GLY A 44 -1.03 6.25 -13.73
N GLY A 45 -1.05 5.55 -12.59
CA GLY A 45 -2.17 4.73 -12.15
C GLY A 45 -3.15 5.45 -11.22
N SER A 46 -4.21 4.75 -10.83
CA SER A 46 -5.16 5.28 -9.86
C SER A 46 -4.59 5.27 -8.44
N MET A 47 -4.87 6.33 -7.68
CA MET A 47 -4.50 6.43 -6.27
C MET A 47 -5.13 5.32 -5.40
N PHE A 48 -6.27 4.79 -5.83
CA PHE A 48 -7.00 3.72 -5.12
C PHE A 48 -6.47 2.32 -5.41
N ASP A 49 -5.66 2.15 -6.44
CA ASP A 49 -5.04 0.87 -6.74
C ASP A 49 -3.93 0.56 -5.72
N PRO A 50 -3.78 -0.70 -5.27
CA PRO A 50 -2.74 -1.08 -4.32
C PRO A 50 -1.33 -0.98 -4.92
N PHE A 51 -1.20 -1.20 -6.22
CA PHE A 51 0.03 -1.07 -6.98
C PHE A 51 -0.26 -0.75 -8.45
N HIS A 52 0.75 -0.32 -9.17
CA HIS A 52 0.69 -0.12 -10.61
C HIS A 52 2.01 -0.48 -11.27
N ILE A 53 1.95 -0.99 -12.49
CA ILE A 53 3.13 -1.33 -13.28
C ILE A 53 3.19 -0.39 -14.47
N ALA A 54 4.27 0.35 -14.57
CA ALA A 54 4.51 1.25 -15.69
C ALA A 54 6.01 1.36 -15.97
N LYS A 55 6.38 1.46 -17.24
CA LYS A 55 7.77 1.71 -17.68
C LYS A 55 8.79 0.71 -17.08
N GLY A 56 8.41 -0.56 -16.94
CA GLY A 56 9.28 -1.59 -16.36
C GLY A 56 9.52 -1.47 -14.85
N ARG A 57 8.68 -0.71 -14.14
CA ARG A 57 8.78 -0.50 -12.69
C ARG A 57 7.48 -0.85 -12.00
N LEU A 58 7.59 -1.40 -10.80
CA LEU A 58 6.47 -1.62 -9.90
C LEU A 58 6.35 -0.45 -8.93
N TYR A 59 5.22 0.22 -8.96
CA TYR A 59 4.88 1.32 -8.05
C TYR A 59 3.91 0.80 -6.99
N ILE A 60 4.28 0.90 -5.73
CA ILE A 60 3.47 0.42 -4.60
C ILE A 60 2.79 1.62 -3.94
N HIS A 61 1.47 1.61 -3.90
CA HIS A 61 0.64 2.71 -3.38
C HIS A 61 0.25 2.53 -1.90
N ALA A 62 0.85 1.57 -1.18
CA ALA A 62 0.56 1.36 0.24
C ALA A 62 0.81 2.63 1.08
N ILE A 63 -0.09 2.91 2.01
CA ILE A 63 0.00 4.09 2.88
C ILE A 63 1.19 3.98 3.83
N ILE A 64 1.34 2.83 4.48
CA ILE A 64 2.41 2.56 5.44
C ILE A 64 3.40 1.61 4.79
N LEU A 65 4.43 2.17 4.20
CA LEU A 65 5.53 1.41 3.65
C LEU A 65 6.84 2.14 3.95
N PHE A 66 7.61 1.59 4.87
CA PHE A 66 8.91 2.15 5.26
C PHE A 66 10.04 1.83 4.25
N ARG A 67 9.74 1.06 3.20
CA ARG A 67 10.68 0.62 2.17
C ARG A 67 10.47 1.38 0.85
N LYS A 68 11.32 1.08 -0.13
CA LYS A 68 11.20 1.65 -1.47
C LYS A 68 9.81 1.36 -2.07
N ARG A 69 9.14 2.40 -2.51
CA ARG A 69 7.83 2.32 -3.16
C ARG A 69 7.90 2.07 -4.66
N ILE A 70 9.06 2.26 -5.24
CA ILE A 70 9.33 2.07 -6.67
C ILE A 70 10.41 1.01 -6.77
N VAL A 71 10.08 -0.11 -7.40
CA VAL A 71 11.00 -1.24 -7.57
C VAL A 71 11.08 -1.56 -9.06
N PRO A 72 12.27 -1.50 -9.68
CA PRO A 72 12.44 -1.95 -11.05
C PRO A 72 12.13 -3.44 -11.18
N LEU A 73 11.36 -3.84 -12.19
CA LEU A 73 11.02 -5.25 -12.42
C LEU A 73 12.26 -6.11 -12.67
N ALA A 74 13.31 -5.52 -13.25
CA ALA A 74 14.59 -6.20 -13.47
C ALA A 74 15.29 -6.66 -12.18
N GLU A 75 14.99 -6.03 -11.03
CA GLU A 75 15.52 -6.41 -9.72
C GLU A 75 14.72 -7.52 -9.02
N ILE A 76 13.56 -7.89 -9.53
CA ILE A 76 12.68 -8.90 -8.95
C ILE A 76 13.04 -10.28 -9.52
N ARG A 77 13.30 -11.23 -8.64
CA ARG A 77 13.60 -12.62 -8.99
C ARG A 77 12.35 -13.49 -9.00
N GLN A 78 11.49 -13.33 -8.01
CA GLN A 78 10.33 -14.18 -7.76
C GLN A 78 9.18 -13.41 -7.17
N ILE A 79 7.97 -13.79 -7.53
CA ILE A 79 6.73 -13.26 -6.97
C ILE A 79 5.88 -14.44 -6.52
N ASP A 80 5.51 -14.46 -5.25
CA ASP A 80 4.57 -15.43 -4.69
C ASP A 80 3.23 -14.74 -4.43
N ILE A 81 2.16 -15.32 -4.94
CA ILE A 81 0.81 -14.77 -4.85
C ILE A 81 -0.04 -15.72 -4.02
N ASP A 82 -0.39 -15.29 -2.82
CA ASP A 82 -1.26 -16.02 -1.92
C ASP A 82 -2.66 -15.41 -1.93
N TYR A 83 -3.67 -16.26 -2.04
CA TYR A 83 -5.05 -15.88 -1.87
C TYR A 83 -5.57 -16.35 -0.52
N ILE A 84 -5.87 -15.40 0.35
CA ILE A 84 -6.34 -15.66 1.71
C ILE A 84 -7.84 -15.45 1.76
N ARG A 85 -8.59 -16.51 2.04
CA ARG A 85 -10.01 -16.43 2.30
C ARG A 85 -10.28 -15.77 3.65
N GLY A 86 -11.11 -14.74 3.64
CA GLY A 86 -11.56 -14.07 4.85
C GLY A 86 -12.48 -14.98 5.67
N ARG A 87 -12.36 -14.88 7.00
CA ARG A 87 -13.28 -15.51 7.93
C ARG A 87 -14.13 -14.44 8.62
N ARG A 88 -15.44 -14.67 8.69
CA ARG A 88 -16.42 -13.76 9.33
C ARG A 88 -16.44 -12.36 8.69
N MET A 89 -16.02 -11.34 9.44
CA MET A 89 -16.06 -9.95 8.99
C MET A 89 -14.85 -9.52 8.14
N ASN A 90 -13.80 -10.36 8.07
CA ASN A 90 -12.64 -10.10 7.23
C ASN A 90 -12.88 -10.64 5.81
N GLY A 91 -12.91 -9.76 4.82
CA GLY A 91 -13.03 -10.14 3.41
C GLY A 91 -11.81 -10.88 2.88
N ASP A 92 -11.98 -11.51 1.74
CA ASP A 92 -10.89 -12.17 1.02
C ASP A 92 -9.83 -11.14 0.62
N ARG A 93 -8.57 -11.55 0.62
CA ARG A 93 -7.45 -10.67 0.31
C ARG A 93 -6.35 -11.40 -0.44
N TYR A 94 -5.56 -10.65 -1.18
CA TYR A 94 -4.32 -11.11 -1.79
C TYR A 94 -3.13 -10.70 -0.93
N HIS A 95 -2.18 -11.61 -0.79
CA HIS A 95 -0.89 -11.36 -0.19
C HIS A 95 0.19 -11.60 -1.24
N LEU A 96 0.95 -10.57 -1.56
CA LEU A 96 2.04 -10.62 -2.52
C LEU A 96 3.37 -10.59 -1.79
N TYR A 97 4.21 -11.56 -2.10
CA TYR A 97 5.56 -11.67 -1.59
C TYR A 97 6.55 -11.56 -2.74
N PHE A 98 7.42 -10.58 -2.68
CA PHE A 98 8.43 -10.30 -3.69
C PHE A 98 9.81 -10.63 -3.17
N THR A 99 10.56 -11.42 -3.90
CA THR A 99 11.97 -11.69 -3.64
C THR A 99 12.81 -11.00 -4.70
N ARG A 100 13.74 -10.16 -4.25
CA ARG A 100 14.68 -9.46 -5.14
C ARG A 100 15.90 -10.31 -5.42
N LYS A 101 16.64 -9.97 -6.49
CA LYS A 101 17.88 -10.65 -6.87
C LYS A 101 19.00 -10.51 -5.83
N ASP A 102 18.97 -9.44 -5.02
CA ASP A 102 19.91 -9.21 -3.91
C ASP A 102 19.58 -10.02 -2.64
N GLY A 103 18.56 -10.87 -2.68
CA GLY A 103 18.09 -11.68 -1.55
C GLY A 103 17.14 -10.96 -0.59
N LYS A 104 16.95 -9.65 -0.72
CA LYS A 104 15.97 -8.90 0.07
C LYS A 104 14.56 -9.19 -0.42
N SER A 105 13.63 -9.20 0.52
CA SER A 105 12.22 -9.44 0.23
C SER A 105 11.33 -8.36 0.82
N PHE A 106 10.16 -8.18 0.25
CA PHE A 106 9.11 -7.33 0.79
C PHE A 106 7.75 -7.93 0.47
N THR A 107 6.78 -7.61 1.30
CA THR A 107 5.40 -8.09 1.17
C THR A 107 4.42 -6.94 1.29
N PHE A 108 3.28 -7.08 0.65
CA PHE A 108 2.11 -6.27 0.92
C PHE A 108 0.84 -7.05 0.61
N HIS A 109 -0.28 -6.61 1.18
CA HIS A 109 -1.57 -7.25 1.00
C HIS A 109 -2.66 -6.20 0.71
N PHE A 110 -3.69 -6.64 0.03
CA PHE A 110 -4.84 -5.81 -0.34
C PHE A 110 -6.09 -6.67 -0.48
N GLY A 111 -7.26 -6.02 -0.38
CA GLY A 111 -8.55 -6.70 -0.49
C GLY A 111 -8.83 -7.22 -1.89
N LYS A 112 -9.68 -8.26 -1.97
CA LYS A 112 -10.19 -8.76 -3.23
C LYS A 112 -11.22 -7.80 -3.81
N SER A 113 -11.05 -7.45 -5.08
CA SER A 113 -12.05 -6.76 -5.91
C SER A 113 -11.84 -7.15 -7.37
N LYS A 114 -12.81 -6.91 -8.22
CA LYS A 114 -12.65 -7.18 -9.67
C LYS A 114 -11.43 -6.43 -10.23
N ARG A 115 -11.25 -5.17 -9.85
CA ARG A 115 -10.13 -4.35 -10.28
C ARG A 115 -8.79 -4.90 -9.79
N ASN A 116 -8.72 -5.34 -8.53
CA ASN A 116 -7.51 -5.92 -7.96
C ASN A 116 -7.18 -7.28 -8.58
N GLU A 117 -8.19 -8.08 -8.94
CA GLU A 117 -7.97 -9.32 -9.70
C GLU A 117 -7.36 -9.05 -11.08
N GLU A 118 -7.83 -8.02 -11.79
CA GLU A 118 -7.25 -7.59 -13.06
C GLU A 118 -5.80 -7.12 -12.90
N LEU A 119 -5.49 -6.39 -11.82
CA LEU A 119 -4.13 -5.96 -11.50
C LEU A 119 -3.20 -7.16 -11.24
N VAL A 120 -3.67 -8.18 -10.52
CA VAL A 120 -2.90 -9.41 -10.28
C VAL A 120 -2.67 -10.18 -11.58
N LYS A 121 -3.68 -10.29 -12.46
CA LYS A 121 -3.52 -10.91 -13.79
C LYS A 121 -2.50 -10.15 -14.65
N ASN A 122 -2.57 -8.83 -14.64
CA ASN A 122 -1.62 -7.98 -15.36
C ASN A 122 -0.20 -8.16 -14.81
N LEU A 123 -0.03 -8.22 -13.50
CA LEU A 123 1.24 -8.50 -12.85
C LEU A 123 1.80 -9.85 -13.31
N ALA A 124 0.98 -10.90 -13.31
CA ALA A 124 1.38 -12.23 -13.76
C ALA A 124 1.83 -12.22 -15.24
N ASN A 125 1.10 -11.53 -16.11
CA ASN A 125 1.45 -11.41 -17.53
C ASN A 125 2.77 -10.65 -17.74
N VAL A 126 2.96 -9.55 -17.05
CA VAL A 126 4.18 -8.76 -17.11
C VAL A 126 5.38 -9.54 -16.57
N ALA A 127 5.19 -10.26 -15.47
CA ALA A 127 6.23 -11.09 -14.88
C ALA A 127 6.68 -12.22 -15.83
N LYS A 128 5.75 -12.85 -16.54
CA LYS A 128 6.09 -13.83 -17.59
C LYS A 128 6.94 -13.20 -18.70
N LYS A 129 6.59 -12.01 -19.17
CA LYS A 129 7.36 -11.27 -20.18
C LYS A 129 8.77 -10.91 -19.70
N CYS A 130 8.93 -10.64 -18.41
CA CYS A 130 10.21 -10.30 -17.79
C CYS A 130 10.99 -11.51 -17.28
N HIS A 131 10.53 -12.74 -17.53
CA HIS A 131 11.13 -13.99 -17.04
C HIS A 131 11.23 -14.08 -15.51
N ILE A 132 10.29 -13.49 -14.79
CA ILE A 132 10.19 -13.56 -13.35
C ILE A 132 9.41 -14.83 -12.97
N LYS A 133 9.92 -15.58 -11.99
CA LYS A 133 9.22 -16.76 -11.47
C LYS A 133 7.96 -16.33 -10.69
N ILE A 134 6.84 -16.99 -10.97
CA ILE A 134 5.58 -16.76 -10.28
C ILE A 134 5.09 -18.06 -9.66
N HIS A 135 4.72 -17.99 -8.39
CA HIS A 135 4.07 -19.07 -7.67
C HIS A 135 2.69 -18.59 -7.20
N HIS A 136 1.68 -19.43 -7.41
CA HIS A 136 0.32 -19.22 -6.89
C HIS A 136 0.04 -20.26 -5.79
N TYR A 137 -0.44 -19.79 -4.66
CA TYR A 137 -0.82 -20.62 -3.52
C TYR A 137 -2.31 -20.46 -3.18
#